data_14215f268b9ecd8529420cd9ba8ef336
#
_entry.id   14215f268b9ecd8529420cd9ba8ef336
#
_cell.length_a   1.000
_cell.length_b   1.000
_cell.length_c   1.000
_cell.angle_alpha   90.00
_cell.angle_beta   90.00
_cell.angle_gamma   90.00
#
_symmetry.space_group_name_H-M   'P 1'
#
loop_
_entity.id
_entity.type
_entity.pdbx_description
1 polymer ?
#
loop_
_entity_poly.entity_id
_entity_poly.type
_entity_poly.pdbx_seq_one_letter_code
_entity_poly.pdbx_strand_id
1 'polypeptide(L)'
;MSQTTTLILLPQTTYDGGGNANVYTVIGNSQPAAAYYLGNRDLQTVNINLTQVTGNIVIEASLATTPTSTDWFKVYELEANINAAANSAPLIASNASVYTNINGNFVAMRAKVVNFAHGVVNFTKLSY
;
A
#
# COMPACT_ATOMS: atom_id res chain seq x y z
N MET A 1 17.49 21.69 6.53
CA MET A 1 17.57 20.23 6.50
C MET A 1 16.16 19.67 6.51
N SER A 2 15.87 18.80 5.59
CA SER A 2 14.57 18.15 5.58
C SER A 2 14.55 17.01 6.58
N GLN A 3 13.45 16.85 7.26
CA GLN A 3 13.22 15.67 8.08
C GLN A 3 12.34 14.71 7.31
N THR A 4 12.66 13.43 7.42
CA THR A 4 11.88 12.39 6.78
C THR A 4 11.10 11.66 7.85
N THR A 5 9.79 11.63 7.69
CA THR A 5 8.89 10.86 8.52
C THR A 5 8.58 9.56 7.79
N THR A 6 8.72 8.43 8.47
CA THR A 6 8.38 7.13 7.90
C THR A 6 7.34 6.45 8.78
N LEU A 7 6.24 6.05 8.16
CA LEU A 7 5.10 5.45 8.82
C LEU A 7 4.79 4.10 8.18
N ILE A 8 4.20 3.20 8.95
CA ILE A 8 3.78 1.89 8.45
C ILE A 8 2.33 1.98 8.02
N LEU A 9 2.06 1.83 6.72
CA LEU A 9 0.71 1.73 6.20
C LEU A 9 0.16 0.31 6.35
N LEU A 10 1.03 -0.69 6.19
CA LEU A 10 0.65 -2.08 6.36
C LEU A 10 1.84 -2.82 6.96
N PRO A 11 1.70 -3.41 8.15
CA PRO A 11 2.77 -4.21 8.75
C PRO A 11 2.93 -5.53 8.02
N GLN A 12 3.88 -6.34 8.46
CA GLN A 12 4.06 -7.66 7.86
C GLN A 12 2.74 -8.44 7.88
N THR A 13 2.32 -8.86 6.68
CA THR A 13 1.05 -9.55 6.48
C THR A 13 1.30 -10.80 5.66
N THR A 14 1.07 -11.95 6.28
CA THR A 14 1.28 -13.25 5.66
C THR A 14 -0.05 -13.83 5.24
N TYR A 15 -0.10 -14.37 4.03
CA TYR A 15 -1.27 -15.10 3.58
C TYR A 15 -1.44 -16.38 4.41
N ASP A 16 -2.60 -16.55 5.01
CA ASP A 16 -2.84 -17.68 5.93
C ASP A 16 -3.87 -18.68 5.40
N GLY A 17 -4.20 -18.57 4.12
CA GLY A 17 -5.19 -19.46 3.51
C GLY A 17 -6.62 -18.93 3.55
N GLY A 18 -6.87 -17.85 4.31
CA GLY A 18 -8.18 -17.18 4.28
C GLY A 18 -9.36 -18.02 4.72
N GLY A 19 -9.17 -18.99 5.59
CA GLY A 19 -10.25 -19.87 6.01
C GLY A 19 -10.80 -20.68 4.83
N ASN A 20 -12.08 -20.54 4.54
CA ASN A 20 -12.70 -21.20 3.40
C ASN A 20 -12.57 -20.40 2.10
N ALA A 21 -12.10 -19.16 2.17
CA ALA A 21 -11.89 -18.34 0.99
C ALA A 21 -10.45 -18.51 0.51
N ASN A 22 -10.27 -18.63 -0.78
CA ASN A 22 -8.93 -18.73 -1.36
C ASN A 22 -8.28 -17.36 -1.55
N VAL A 23 -9.07 -16.31 -1.46
CA VAL A 23 -8.59 -14.92 -1.58
C VAL A 23 -9.33 -14.05 -0.57
N TYR A 24 -8.66 -13.03 -0.07
CA TYR A 24 -9.28 -12.12 0.89
C TYR A 24 -8.62 -10.75 0.85
N THR A 25 -9.18 -9.83 1.61
CA THR A 25 -8.73 -8.44 1.68
C THR A 25 -8.21 -8.15 3.07
N VAL A 26 -7.04 -7.51 3.15
CA VAL A 26 -6.47 -7.01 4.39
C VAL A 26 -6.30 -5.50 4.27
N ILE A 27 -6.79 -4.76 5.24
CA ILE A 27 -6.72 -3.30 5.24
C ILE A 27 -5.81 -2.86 6.39
N GLY A 28 -4.79 -2.07 6.07
CA GLY A 28 -3.91 -1.49 7.07
C GLY A 28 -4.53 -0.28 7.76
N ASN A 29 -3.82 0.22 8.76
CA ASN A 29 -4.26 1.38 9.53
C ASN A 29 -4.06 2.67 8.75
N SER A 30 -4.98 3.62 8.93
CA SER A 30 -4.82 4.97 8.42
C SER A 30 -3.66 5.67 9.11
N GLN A 31 -2.85 6.37 8.34
CA GLN A 31 -1.74 7.17 8.83
C GLN A 31 -1.83 8.58 8.28
N PRO A 32 -1.32 9.58 9.02
CA PRO A 32 -1.28 10.94 8.49
C PRO A 32 -0.36 11.02 7.28
N ALA A 33 -0.84 11.63 6.20
CA ALA A 33 -0.08 11.87 4.99
C ALA A 33 0.66 13.20 5.05
N ALA A 34 1.38 13.55 4.00
CA ALA A 34 2.27 14.71 4.01
C ALA A 34 1.54 16.02 4.35
N ALA A 35 0.31 16.18 3.91
CA ALA A 35 -0.46 17.41 4.16
C ALA A 35 -1.21 17.42 5.48
N TYR A 36 -1.12 16.38 6.30
CA TYR A 36 -1.84 16.33 7.57
C TYR A 36 -1.39 17.44 8.53
N TYR A 37 -0.08 17.60 8.67
CA TYR A 37 0.49 18.61 9.57
C TYR A 37 0.82 19.91 8.84
N LEU A 38 1.23 19.80 7.58
CA LEU A 38 1.68 20.91 6.77
C LEU A 38 0.81 20.97 5.52
N GLY A 39 -0.23 21.78 5.54
CA GLY A 39 -1.30 21.75 4.56
C GLY A 39 -0.92 22.00 3.11
N ASN A 40 0.32 22.43 2.85
CA ASN A 40 0.81 22.67 1.48
C ASN A 40 1.86 21.64 1.05
N ARG A 41 2.02 20.58 1.80
CA ARG A 41 3.00 19.54 1.46
C ARG A 41 2.33 18.46 0.64
N ASP A 42 2.86 18.19 -0.55
CA ASP A 42 2.18 17.38 -1.53
C ASP A 42 2.97 16.17 -2.04
N LEU A 43 4.22 15.98 -1.58
CA LEU A 43 5.03 14.86 -2.03
C LEU A 43 5.19 13.83 -0.93
N GLN A 44 4.83 12.61 -1.22
CA GLN A 44 5.11 11.47 -0.35
C GLN A 44 5.56 10.29 -1.20
N THR A 45 6.31 9.40 -0.57
CA THR A 45 6.85 8.20 -1.22
C THR A 45 6.33 6.97 -0.49
N VAL A 46 5.87 6.00 -1.25
CA VAL A 46 5.42 4.72 -0.72
C VAL A 46 6.41 3.65 -1.15
N ASN A 47 6.82 2.82 -0.20
CA ASN A 47 7.69 1.66 -0.46
C ASN A 47 6.93 0.38 -0.10
N ILE A 48 6.85 -0.52 -1.05
CA ILE A 48 6.15 -1.80 -0.92
C ILE A 48 7.17 -2.92 -1.05
N ASN A 49 7.26 -3.76 -0.04
CA ASN A 49 8.21 -4.88 -0.04
C ASN A 49 7.45 -6.19 0.06
N LEU A 50 7.68 -7.08 -0.90
CA LEU A 50 6.91 -8.29 -1.09
C LEU A 50 7.80 -9.51 -1.17
N THR A 51 7.29 -10.66 -0.70
CA THR A 51 7.89 -11.98 -0.92
C THR A 51 6.83 -12.90 -1.49
N GLN A 52 6.97 -13.25 -2.76
CA GLN A 52 6.13 -14.23 -3.47
C GLN A 52 4.63 -13.94 -3.36
N VAL A 53 4.25 -12.68 -3.52
CA VAL A 53 2.85 -12.27 -3.34
C VAL A 53 2.05 -12.47 -4.62
N THR A 54 0.82 -12.96 -4.44
CA THR A 54 -0.24 -12.84 -5.42
C THR A 54 -1.37 -12.03 -4.80
N GLY A 55 -1.65 -10.89 -5.39
CA GLY A 55 -2.66 -9.96 -4.90
C GLY A 55 -2.39 -8.56 -5.43
N ASN A 56 -3.30 -7.65 -5.12
CA ASN A 56 -3.17 -6.26 -5.52
C ASN A 56 -2.94 -5.41 -4.27
N ILE A 57 -1.85 -4.67 -4.25
CA ILE A 57 -1.56 -3.72 -3.17
C ILE A 57 -2.10 -2.37 -3.61
N VAL A 58 -3.11 -1.87 -2.90
CA VAL A 58 -3.79 -0.63 -3.24
C VAL A 58 -3.45 0.42 -2.20
N ILE A 59 -3.02 1.58 -2.65
CA ILE A 59 -2.77 2.73 -1.79
C ILE A 59 -3.94 3.67 -1.94
N GLU A 60 -4.58 4.00 -0.82
CA GLU A 60 -5.72 4.90 -0.79
C GLU A 60 -5.37 6.15 0.01
N ALA A 61 -5.97 7.24 -0.38
CA ALA A 61 -5.79 8.52 0.28
C ALA A 61 -7.15 9.12 0.62
N SER A 62 -7.11 10.10 1.53
CA SER A 62 -8.30 10.84 1.93
C SER A 62 -7.93 12.29 2.19
N LEU A 63 -8.88 13.18 1.98
CA LEU A 63 -8.74 14.59 2.32
C LEU A 63 -9.31 14.92 3.70
N ALA A 64 -9.80 13.92 4.42
CA ALA A 64 -10.41 14.09 5.74
C ALA A 64 -9.40 13.78 6.84
N THR A 65 -9.42 14.54 7.92
CA THR A 65 -8.58 14.27 9.10
C THR A 65 -9.03 13.03 9.86
N THR A 66 -10.33 12.72 9.77
CA THR A 66 -10.91 11.51 10.37
C THR A 66 -11.75 10.82 9.30
N PRO A 67 -11.12 10.04 8.41
CA PRO A 67 -11.84 9.47 7.27
C PRO A 67 -12.87 8.45 7.71
N THR A 68 -14.03 8.50 7.06
CA THR A 68 -15.01 7.42 7.12
C THR A 68 -14.84 6.49 5.91
N SER A 69 -15.62 5.43 5.85
CA SER A 69 -15.46 4.43 4.77
C SER A 69 -15.65 5.01 3.37
N THR A 70 -16.37 6.12 3.23
CA THR A 70 -16.63 6.73 1.93
C THR A 70 -15.63 7.82 1.54
N ASP A 71 -14.67 8.12 2.40
CA ASP A 71 -13.71 9.21 2.17
C ASP A 71 -12.46 8.76 1.44
N TRP A 72 -12.30 7.47 1.20
CA TRP A 72 -11.09 6.92 0.61
C TRP A 72 -11.17 6.82 -0.90
N PHE A 73 -10.07 7.12 -1.58
CA PHE A 73 -9.96 6.93 -3.02
C PHE A 73 -8.57 6.36 -3.35
N LYS A 74 -8.52 5.57 -4.40
CA LYS A 74 -7.29 4.93 -4.84
C LYS A 74 -6.37 5.95 -5.50
N VAL A 75 -5.09 5.96 -5.10
CA VAL A 75 -4.07 6.81 -5.71
C VAL A 75 -2.96 6.00 -6.37
N TYR A 76 -2.84 4.71 -6.04
CA TYR A 76 -1.85 3.83 -6.64
C TYR A 76 -2.27 2.38 -6.43
N GLU A 77 -1.93 1.54 -7.40
CA GLU A 77 -2.17 0.11 -7.29
C GLU A 77 -1.00 -0.66 -7.90
N LEU A 78 -0.49 -1.64 -7.16
CA LEU A 78 0.54 -2.56 -7.63
C LEU A 78 -0.09 -3.95 -7.74
N GLU A 79 -0.11 -4.49 -8.93
CA GLU A 79 -0.59 -5.85 -9.16
C GLU A 79 0.59 -6.82 -9.12
N ALA A 80 0.50 -7.87 -8.31
CA ALA A 80 1.55 -8.86 -8.14
C ALA A 80 0.99 -10.26 -8.32
N ASN A 81 1.75 -11.12 -9.02
CA ASN A 81 1.34 -12.49 -9.25
C ASN A 81 2.58 -13.35 -9.48
N ILE A 82 2.87 -14.27 -8.55
CA ILE A 82 4.05 -15.12 -8.64
C ILE A 82 3.97 -16.11 -9.81
N ASN A 83 2.78 -16.36 -10.33
CA ASN A 83 2.58 -17.28 -11.46
C ASN A 83 2.58 -16.58 -12.81
N ALA A 84 2.73 -15.26 -12.85
CA ALA A 84 2.75 -14.55 -14.11
C ALA A 84 4.03 -14.87 -14.89
N ALA A 85 3.92 -14.93 -16.20
CA ALA A 85 5.08 -15.12 -17.05
C ALA A 85 5.99 -13.90 -17.02
N ALA A 86 7.27 -14.10 -17.22
CA ALA A 86 8.22 -13.00 -17.35
C ALA A 86 7.74 -12.05 -18.45
N ASN A 87 7.92 -10.77 -18.24
CA ASN A 87 7.47 -9.70 -19.14
C ASN A 87 5.97 -9.46 -19.14
N SER A 88 5.25 -10.10 -18.22
CA SER A 88 3.84 -9.80 -18.05
C SER A 88 3.66 -8.61 -17.12
N ALA A 89 2.58 -7.87 -17.31
CA ALA A 89 2.04 -7.01 -16.28
C ALA A 89 0.84 -7.77 -15.74
N PRO A 90 0.89 -8.40 -14.65
CA PRO A 90 1.38 -7.96 -13.34
C PRO A 90 2.85 -8.25 -13.10
N LEU A 91 3.36 -7.59 -12.06
CA LEU A 91 4.70 -7.81 -11.60
C LEU A 91 4.88 -9.23 -11.08
N ILE A 92 5.95 -9.88 -11.50
CA ILE A 92 6.33 -11.16 -10.93
C ILE A 92 7.16 -10.87 -9.69
N ALA A 93 6.67 -11.33 -8.55
CA ALA A 93 7.29 -11.01 -7.29
C ALA A 93 7.74 -12.26 -6.55
N SER A 94 8.91 -12.80 -6.90
CA SER A 94 9.55 -13.70 -5.95
C SER A 94 10.02 -12.91 -4.73
N ASN A 95 10.79 -11.84 -4.93
CA ASN A 95 11.10 -10.84 -3.91
C ASN A 95 11.14 -9.50 -4.61
N ALA A 96 10.35 -8.57 -4.15
CA ALA A 96 10.27 -7.26 -4.80
C ALA A 96 10.25 -6.14 -3.77
N SER A 97 10.98 -5.08 -4.07
CA SER A 97 10.88 -3.83 -3.33
C SER A 97 10.60 -2.74 -4.34
N VAL A 98 9.43 -2.14 -4.23
CA VAL A 98 8.91 -1.17 -5.19
C VAL A 98 8.64 0.13 -4.46
N TYR A 99 8.98 1.26 -5.08
CA TYR A 99 8.59 2.54 -4.53
C TYR A 99 7.88 3.37 -5.59
N THR A 100 7.04 4.27 -5.13
CA THR A 100 6.40 5.25 -6.00
C THR A 100 6.27 6.58 -5.27
N ASN A 101 6.42 7.66 -6.00
CA ASN A 101 6.19 9.01 -5.49
C ASN A 101 4.75 9.38 -5.83
N ILE A 102 4.03 9.86 -4.83
CA ILE A 102 2.62 10.21 -4.99
C ILE A 102 2.49 11.70 -4.68
N ASN A 103 1.99 12.46 -5.63
CA ASN A 103 1.78 13.89 -5.47
C ASN A 103 0.31 14.16 -5.17
N GLY A 104 0.08 14.98 -4.17
CA GLY A 104 -1.25 15.41 -3.79
C GLY A 104 -1.29 15.86 -2.35
N ASN A 105 -2.09 16.85 -2.04
CA ASN A 105 -2.26 17.35 -0.69
C ASN A 105 -3.18 16.43 0.10
N PHE A 106 -2.76 15.19 0.26
CA PHE A 106 -3.54 14.20 0.98
C PHE A 106 -3.33 14.34 2.48
N VAL A 107 -4.41 14.19 3.23
CA VAL A 107 -4.41 14.32 4.68
C VAL A 107 -4.15 12.99 5.36
N ALA A 108 -4.72 11.91 4.83
CA ALA A 108 -4.53 10.56 5.36
C ALA A 108 -4.29 9.58 4.23
N MET A 109 -3.55 8.51 4.52
CA MET A 109 -3.29 7.43 3.57
C MET A 109 -3.36 6.10 4.29
N ARG A 110 -3.71 5.07 3.54
CA ARG A 110 -3.67 3.68 4.01
C ARG A 110 -3.34 2.75 2.85
N ALA A 111 -2.90 1.55 3.19
CA ALA A 111 -2.68 0.50 2.21
C ALA A 111 -3.60 -0.66 2.49
N LYS A 112 -4.01 -1.35 1.43
CA LYS A 112 -4.74 -2.61 1.56
C LYS A 112 -4.24 -3.59 0.51
N VAL A 113 -4.40 -4.88 0.80
CA VAL A 113 -4.17 -5.95 -0.16
C VAL A 113 -5.53 -6.51 -0.51
N VAL A 114 -5.86 -6.49 -1.80
CA VAL A 114 -7.10 -7.11 -2.27
C VAL A 114 -6.75 -8.32 -3.12
N ASN A 115 -7.65 -9.31 -3.16
CA ASN A 115 -7.42 -10.56 -3.87
C ASN A 115 -6.12 -11.24 -3.42
N PHE A 116 -5.83 -11.15 -2.12
CA PHE A 116 -4.63 -11.73 -1.52
C PHE A 116 -4.76 -13.24 -1.55
N ALA A 117 -3.87 -13.89 -2.29
CA ALA A 117 -3.96 -15.33 -2.57
C ALA A 117 -2.68 -16.08 -2.25
N HIS A 118 -1.56 -15.41 -1.98
CA HIS A 118 -0.29 -16.05 -1.70
C HIS A 118 0.74 -15.06 -1.19
N GLY A 119 1.66 -15.53 -0.36
CA GLY A 119 2.88 -14.81 -0.05
C GLY A 119 2.83 -13.93 1.19
N VAL A 120 3.80 -13.05 1.28
CA VAL A 120 3.98 -12.14 2.41
C VAL A 120 4.20 -10.73 1.90
N VAL A 121 3.36 -9.81 2.35
CA VAL A 121 3.67 -8.38 2.26
C VAL A 121 4.54 -8.07 3.46
N ASN A 122 5.83 -7.84 3.24
CA ASN A 122 6.75 -7.61 4.35
C ASN A 122 6.45 -6.28 5.03
N PHE A 123 6.17 -5.26 4.24
CA PHE A 123 5.68 -3.98 4.74
C PHE A 123 5.21 -3.10 3.58
N THR A 124 4.40 -2.11 3.91
CA THR A 124 4.13 -0.97 3.06
C THR A 124 4.35 0.27 3.90
N LYS A 125 5.31 1.09 3.50
CA LYS A 125 5.74 2.27 4.25
C LYS A 125 5.44 3.54 3.50
N LEU A 126 5.11 4.58 4.25
CA LEU A 126 4.88 5.93 3.74
C LEU A 126 5.96 6.84 4.31
N SER A 127 6.58 7.64 3.46
CA SER A 127 7.62 8.57 3.87
C SER A 127 7.41 9.96 3.29
N TYR A 128 7.66 10.97 4.09
CA TYR A 128 7.61 12.38 3.65
C TYR A 128 8.42 13.28 4.57
#